data_fa19d67eb9652c74f4bb7d1589c268b2
#
_entry.id   fa19d67eb9652c74f4bb7d1589c268b2
#
_cell.length_a   1.000
_cell.length_b   1.000
_cell.length_c   1.000
_cell.angle_alpha   90.00
_cell.angle_beta   90.00
_cell.angle_gamma   90.00
#
_symmetry.space_group_name_H-M   'P 1'
#
loop_
_entity.id
_entity.type
_entity.pdbx_description
1 polymer ?
#
loop_
_entity_poly.entity_id
_entity_poly.type
_entity_poly.pdbx_seq_one_letter_code
_entity_poly.pdbx_strand_id
1 'polypeptide(L)'
;MSSAPPGLASRQVAWQVLQAVAAGAYADGALERELGRVSLSPQDRGLATELAYGAIRQRRLLDAWLDQLGKVPAERQPPKLRWLLHLGLYQLLSSDRIPASAAVSTTVELAKRSGLSRLAAVVNGMLRAFLRRQEAGEALPLPGDPVAALAIRQSLPDWLAAALLQWQTPEQAEAFARACNTPPALDLRVNGLRATPEAVQAALAAAGVVAEPLEGLPMGLTIKGRSGDLRHLPGYDEGHWCVQDRSAQTIAPLLDPKPGERVLDACAAPGGKSSHLAELMGDQGQVLALDRGEARLRRVARNSQRLGLGCIETRHGDAVELASEAPELLGQFDALLIDAPCSGLGTLARHADARWRIDPAAIEGLVTLQRQLLERLLPLLKPAGRLVYATCTVHPEENGELLEAFLKDHPQLRLEQSFQLWPGQLDGGGDGFFAARIVRT
;
A
#
# COMPACT_ATOMS: atom_id res chain seq x y z
N MET A 1 -12.80 32.10 26.57
CA MET A 1 -12.56 30.70 26.12
C MET A 1 -11.13 30.66 25.58
N SER A 2 -10.22 29.91 26.21
CA SER A 2 -8.84 29.78 25.72
C SER A 2 -8.88 29.12 24.34
N SER A 3 -8.21 29.72 23.35
CA SER A 3 -8.07 29.15 22.02
C SER A 3 -7.45 27.74 22.11
N ALA A 4 -7.91 26.85 21.25
CA ALA A 4 -7.35 25.48 21.23
C ALA A 4 -5.87 25.54 20.89
N PRO A 5 -5.01 24.71 21.54
CA PRO A 5 -3.59 24.67 21.23
C PRO A 5 -3.36 24.35 19.73
N PRO A 6 -2.31 24.90 19.11
CA PRO A 6 -1.97 24.61 17.72
C PRO A 6 -1.82 23.09 17.48
N GLY A 7 -2.36 22.60 16.36
CA GLY A 7 -2.29 21.20 15.98
C GLY A 7 -3.18 20.25 16.80
N LEU A 8 -4.05 20.74 17.68
CA LEU A 8 -4.98 19.89 18.45
C LEU A 8 -5.99 19.23 17.53
N ALA A 9 -6.49 19.95 16.52
CA ALA A 9 -7.48 19.43 15.57
C ALA A 9 -6.89 18.26 14.74
N SER A 10 -5.62 18.37 14.28
CA SER A 10 -4.93 17.28 13.58
C SER A 10 -4.82 16.02 14.44
N ARG A 11 -4.51 16.17 15.73
CA ARG A 11 -4.41 15.08 16.69
C ARG A 11 -5.77 14.45 17.00
N GLN A 12 -6.79 15.26 17.05
CA GLN A 12 -8.17 14.78 17.22
C GLN A 12 -8.60 13.92 16.03
N VAL A 13 -8.33 14.37 14.80
CA VAL A 13 -8.58 13.59 13.58
C VAL A 13 -7.81 12.27 13.64
N ALA A 14 -6.50 12.30 13.90
CA ALA A 14 -5.69 11.10 13.99
C ALA A 14 -6.24 10.11 15.03
N TRP A 15 -6.59 10.57 16.22
CA TRP A 15 -7.18 9.73 17.27
C TRP A 15 -8.54 9.14 16.88
N GLN A 16 -9.39 9.88 16.16
CA GLN A 16 -10.67 9.38 15.63
C GLN A 16 -10.44 8.30 14.57
N VAL A 17 -9.43 8.47 13.71
CA VAL A 17 -9.02 7.44 12.74
C VAL A 17 -8.57 6.16 13.45
N LEU A 18 -7.72 6.25 14.49
CA LEU A 18 -7.27 5.10 15.27
C LEU A 18 -8.46 4.35 15.89
N GLN A 19 -9.45 5.06 16.43
CA GLN A 19 -10.65 4.43 16.98
C GLN A 19 -11.49 3.74 15.90
N ALA A 20 -11.64 4.36 14.72
CA ALA A 20 -12.38 3.79 13.62
C ALA A 20 -11.70 2.52 13.07
N VAL A 21 -10.38 2.53 12.94
CA VAL A 21 -9.59 1.35 12.50
C VAL A 21 -9.70 0.23 13.54
N ALA A 22 -9.64 0.55 14.82
CA ALA A 22 -9.85 -0.43 15.89
C ALA A 22 -11.27 -1.04 15.88
N ALA A 23 -12.25 -0.31 15.36
CA ALA A 23 -13.63 -0.78 15.18
C ALA A 23 -13.85 -1.50 13.82
N GLY A 24 -12.78 -1.75 13.04
CA GLY A 24 -12.81 -2.52 11.79
C GLY A 24 -12.84 -1.68 10.50
N ALA A 25 -12.80 -0.35 10.56
CA ALA A 25 -12.70 0.48 9.35
C ALA A 25 -11.32 0.34 8.69
N TYR A 26 -11.26 0.50 7.36
CA TYR A 26 -10.00 0.69 6.64
C TYR A 26 -9.40 2.06 6.95
N ALA A 27 -8.08 2.13 7.11
CA ALA A 27 -7.39 3.36 7.50
C ALA A 27 -7.60 4.50 6.50
N ASP A 28 -7.53 4.21 5.20
CA ASP A 28 -7.73 5.18 4.12
C ASP A 28 -9.12 5.82 4.18
N GLY A 29 -10.17 4.98 4.23
CA GLY A 29 -11.55 5.45 4.31
C GLY A 29 -11.86 6.18 5.62
N ALA A 30 -11.27 5.75 6.73
CA ALA A 30 -11.41 6.43 8.03
C ALA A 30 -10.75 7.81 7.99
N LEU A 31 -9.54 7.91 7.43
CA LEU A 31 -8.82 9.18 7.32
C LEU A 31 -9.55 10.16 6.40
N GLU A 32 -9.97 9.70 5.21
CA GLU A 32 -10.71 10.54 4.26
C GLU A 32 -11.99 11.10 4.90
N ARG A 33 -12.75 10.25 5.58
CA ARG A 33 -13.98 10.64 6.27
C ARG A 33 -13.73 11.66 7.38
N GLU A 34 -12.75 11.45 8.23
CA GLU A 34 -12.48 12.35 9.36
C GLU A 34 -11.86 13.69 8.89
N LEU A 35 -11.01 13.67 7.86
CA LEU A 35 -10.49 14.88 7.22
C LEU A 35 -11.57 15.68 6.49
N GLY A 36 -12.60 15.02 5.97
CA GLY A 36 -13.75 15.69 5.32
C GLY A 36 -14.68 16.42 6.29
N ARG A 37 -14.61 16.09 7.58
CA ARG A 37 -15.47 16.71 8.63
C ARG A 37 -14.91 18.02 9.19
N VAL A 38 -13.66 18.33 8.93
CA VAL A 38 -12.96 19.47 9.52
C VAL A 38 -12.17 20.22 8.45
N SER A 39 -12.15 21.55 8.56
CA SER A 39 -11.28 22.37 7.71
C SER A 39 -9.90 22.46 8.35
N LEU A 40 -8.91 21.82 7.74
CA LEU A 40 -7.51 21.83 8.16
C LEU A 40 -6.63 22.42 7.07
N SER A 41 -5.60 23.14 7.47
CA SER A 41 -4.54 23.55 6.54
C SER A 41 -3.87 22.32 5.91
N PRO A 42 -3.23 22.44 4.74
CA PRO A 42 -2.48 21.32 4.12
C PRO A 42 -1.43 20.74 5.09
N GLN A 43 -0.78 21.58 5.89
CA GLN A 43 0.18 21.15 6.89
C GLN A 43 -0.47 20.34 8.02
N ASP A 44 -1.63 20.78 8.51
CA ASP A 44 -2.36 20.08 9.56
C ASP A 44 -2.97 18.76 9.06
N ARG A 45 -3.40 18.68 7.80
CA ARG A 45 -3.82 17.44 7.16
C ARG A 45 -2.67 16.45 7.08
N GLY A 46 -1.48 16.90 6.66
CA GLY A 46 -0.26 16.07 6.64
C GLY A 46 0.10 15.55 8.03
N LEU A 47 0.01 16.40 9.07
CA LEU A 47 0.24 15.98 10.45
C LEU A 47 -0.78 14.93 10.92
N ALA A 48 -2.08 15.12 10.63
CA ALA A 48 -3.11 14.15 10.99
C ALA A 48 -2.86 12.80 10.32
N THR A 49 -2.50 12.80 9.04
CA THR A 49 -2.16 11.61 8.26
C THR A 49 -0.95 10.88 8.85
N GLU A 50 0.15 11.60 9.07
CA GLU A 50 1.38 11.05 9.66
C GLU A 50 1.12 10.40 11.03
N LEU A 51 0.41 11.09 11.91
CA LEU A 51 0.11 10.60 13.25
C LEU A 51 -0.80 9.36 13.23
N ALA A 52 -1.80 9.34 12.35
CA ALA A 52 -2.72 8.20 12.23
C ALA A 52 -1.99 6.97 11.68
N TYR A 53 -1.37 7.08 10.51
CA TYR A 53 -0.68 5.95 9.88
C TYR A 53 0.53 5.48 10.68
N GLY A 54 1.28 6.40 11.26
CA GLY A 54 2.44 6.08 12.08
C GLY A 54 2.05 5.29 13.35
N ALA A 55 1.02 5.72 14.06
CA ALA A 55 0.52 4.99 15.22
C ALA A 55 -0.07 3.62 14.84
N ILE A 56 -0.71 3.48 13.66
CA ILE A 56 -1.18 2.19 13.16
C ILE A 56 -0.01 1.25 12.86
N ARG A 57 1.04 1.74 12.17
CA ARG A 57 2.25 0.95 11.87
C ARG A 57 2.93 0.48 13.14
N GLN A 58 3.08 1.36 14.11
CA GLN A 58 3.85 1.12 15.34
C GLN A 58 3.02 0.52 16.48
N ARG A 59 1.80 0.07 16.22
CA ARG A 59 0.83 -0.38 17.22
C ARG A 59 1.43 -1.31 18.28
N ARG A 60 2.17 -2.36 17.87
CA ARG A 60 2.69 -3.37 18.80
C ARG A 60 3.88 -2.83 19.61
N LEU A 61 4.74 -2.04 19.01
CA LEU A 61 5.83 -1.34 19.70
C LEU A 61 5.26 -0.39 20.77
N LEU A 62 4.20 0.35 20.40
CA LEU A 62 3.52 1.26 21.31
C LEU A 62 2.82 0.51 22.48
N ASP A 63 2.20 -0.64 22.21
CA ASP A 63 1.65 -1.51 23.25
C ASP A 63 2.74 -2.00 24.19
N ALA A 64 3.87 -2.47 23.69
CA ALA A 64 4.98 -2.94 24.50
C ALA A 64 5.53 -1.83 25.41
N TRP A 65 5.60 -0.59 24.92
CA TRP A 65 5.93 0.55 25.78
C TRP A 65 4.87 0.81 26.84
N LEU A 66 3.58 0.72 26.52
CA LEU A 66 2.50 0.89 27.50
C LEU A 66 2.57 -0.17 28.61
N ASP A 67 2.91 -1.40 28.28
CA ASP A 67 3.10 -2.49 29.24
C ASP A 67 4.26 -2.24 30.20
N GLN A 68 5.30 -1.55 29.75
CA GLN A 68 6.45 -1.14 30.59
C GLN A 68 6.17 0.10 31.43
N LEU A 69 5.26 0.97 31.00
CA LEU A 69 4.97 2.25 31.64
C LEU A 69 3.79 2.19 32.61
N GLY A 70 2.87 1.27 32.39
CA GLY A 70 1.62 1.15 33.14
C GLY A 70 1.53 -0.11 34.00
N LYS A 71 0.62 -0.07 34.98
CA LYS A 71 0.28 -1.27 35.79
C LYS A 71 -0.76 -2.17 35.11
N VAL A 72 -1.49 -1.61 34.11
CA VAL A 72 -2.54 -2.31 33.39
C VAL A 72 -2.00 -2.58 31.98
N PRO A 73 -1.95 -3.83 31.52
CA PRO A 73 -1.52 -4.19 30.18
C PRO A 73 -2.29 -3.41 29.11
N ALA A 74 -1.61 -3.05 28.02
CA ALA A 74 -2.17 -2.24 26.94
C ALA A 74 -3.50 -2.82 26.40
N GLU A 75 -3.59 -4.14 26.25
CA GLU A 75 -4.78 -4.84 25.77
C GLU A 75 -6.00 -4.72 26.70
N ARG A 76 -5.76 -4.51 28.01
CA ARG A 76 -6.80 -4.36 29.05
C ARG A 76 -7.15 -2.91 29.33
N GLN A 77 -6.46 -1.96 28.71
CA GLN A 77 -6.79 -0.54 28.85
C GLN A 77 -8.08 -0.22 28.09
N PRO A 78 -8.87 0.77 28.56
CA PRO A 78 -10.02 1.27 27.81
C PRO A 78 -9.57 1.66 26.39
N PRO A 79 -10.24 1.18 25.32
CA PRO A 79 -9.77 1.40 23.93
C PRO A 79 -9.48 2.86 23.60
N LYS A 80 -10.36 3.79 23.99
CA LYS A 80 -10.14 5.22 23.77
C LYS A 80 -8.86 5.74 24.43
N LEU A 81 -8.53 5.26 25.63
CA LEU A 81 -7.31 5.63 26.33
C LEU A 81 -6.07 5.05 25.63
N ARG A 82 -6.08 3.75 25.32
CA ARG A 82 -4.98 3.08 24.63
C ARG A 82 -4.60 3.79 23.33
N TRP A 83 -5.58 4.10 22.48
CA TRP A 83 -5.32 4.79 21.23
C TRP A 83 -4.86 6.24 21.41
N LEU A 84 -5.29 6.91 22.46
CA LEU A 84 -4.78 8.23 22.81
C LEU A 84 -3.32 8.17 23.28
N LEU A 85 -2.98 7.17 24.07
CA LEU A 85 -1.61 6.94 24.51
C LEU A 85 -0.69 6.54 23.35
N HIS A 86 -1.18 5.71 22.40
CA HIS A 86 -0.46 5.42 21.16
C HIS A 86 -0.11 6.71 20.40
N LEU A 87 -1.09 7.60 20.24
CA LEU A 87 -0.87 8.88 19.58
C LEU A 87 0.18 9.73 20.30
N GLY A 88 0.15 9.75 21.64
CA GLY A 88 1.12 10.46 22.45
C GLY A 88 2.53 9.87 22.35
N LEU A 89 2.66 8.56 22.51
CA LEU A 89 3.95 7.85 22.43
C LEU A 89 4.55 7.90 21.03
N TYR A 90 3.73 7.75 19.98
CA TYR A 90 4.22 7.85 18.60
C TYR A 90 4.90 9.20 18.33
N GLN A 91 4.32 10.30 18.81
CA GLN A 91 4.92 11.62 18.67
C GLN A 91 6.27 11.73 19.39
N LEU A 92 6.43 11.09 20.54
CA LEU A 92 7.65 11.10 21.32
C LEU A 92 8.74 10.18 20.75
N LEU A 93 8.33 9.07 20.10
CA LEU A 93 9.25 8.08 19.54
C LEU A 93 9.75 8.44 18.14
N SER A 94 8.87 9.01 17.30
CA SER A 94 9.08 9.02 15.85
C SER A 94 9.07 10.40 15.22
N SER A 95 8.94 11.49 16.02
CA SER A 95 8.80 12.83 15.46
C SER A 95 9.81 13.81 16.03
N ASP A 96 10.94 13.96 15.34
CA ASP A 96 11.94 15.00 15.65
C ASP A 96 11.42 16.44 15.48
N ARG A 97 10.28 16.60 14.78
CA ARG A 97 9.66 17.89 14.48
C ARG A 97 8.64 18.35 15.51
N ILE A 98 8.21 17.47 16.41
CA ILE A 98 7.26 17.81 17.47
C ILE A 98 7.99 17.89 18.79
N PRO A 99 8.08 19.10 19.42
CA PRO A 99 8.67 19.20 20.76
C PRO A 99 7.96 18.27 21.75
N ALA A 100 8.72 17.57 22.58
CA ALA A 100 8.19 16.61 23.56
C ALA A 100 7.14 17.27 24.48
N SER A 101 7.36 18.51 24.90
CA SER A 101 6.39 19.28 25.68
C SER A 101 5.06 19.49 24.96
N ALA A 102 5.10 19.73 23.64
CA ALA A 102 3.91 19.89 22.82
C ALA A 102 3.18 18.55 22.63
N ALA A 103 3.92 17.46 22.41
CA ALA A 103 3.34 16.10 22.32
C ALA A 103 2.57 15.75 23.60
N VAL A 104 3.19 15.95 24.78
CA VAL A 104 2.55 15.68 26.07
C VAL A 104 1.36 16.60 26.29
N SER A 105 1.54 17.92 26.19
CA SER A 105 0.49 18.89 26.53
C SER A 105 -0.75 18.77 25.64
N THR A 106 -0.57 18.58 24.32
CA THR A 106 -1.69 18.43 23.39
C THR A 106 -2.42 17.09 23.56
N THR A 107 -1.71 16.00 23.88
CA THR A 107 -2.34 14.70 24.17
C THR A 107 -3.16 14.75 25.47
N VAL A 108 -2.64 15.40 26.51
CA VAL A 108 -3.37 15.64 27.77
C VAL A 108 -4.60 16.53 27.55
N GLU A 109 -4.46 17.58 26.74
CA GLU A 109 -5.58 18.47 26.43
C GLU A 109 -6.66 17.71 25.62
N LEU A 110 -6.25 16.86 24.69
CA LEU A 110 -7.21 16.00 23.96
C LEU A 110 -7.94 15.04 24.89
N ALA A 111 -7.26 14.45 25.89
CA ALA A 111 -7.91 13.63 26.93
C ALA A 111 -9.01 14.42 27.67
N LYS A 112 -8.72 15.65 28.08
CA LYS A 112 -9.67 16.50 28.80
C LYS A 112 -10.93 16.82 27.97
N ARG A 113 -10.76 17.06 26.67
CA ARG A 113 -11.85 17.45 25.76
C ARG A 113 -12.66 16.29 25.17
N SER A 114 -12.17 15.07 25.32
CA SER A 114 -12.73 13.89 24.61
C SER A 114 -13.35 12.84 25.55
N GLY A 115 -13.84 13.26 26.70
CA GLY A 115 -14.49 12.38 27.66
C GLY A 115 -13.56 11.53 28.53
N LEU A 116 -12.23 11.80 28.45
CA LEU A 116 -11.21 11.12 29.24
C LEU A 116 -10.61 12.04 30.32
N SER A 117 -11.31 13.09 30.73
CA SER A 117 -10.79 14.12 31.65
C SER A 117 -10.28 13.54 32.97
N ARG A 118 -10.97 12.52 33.51
CA ARG A 118 -10.55 11.80 34.74
C ARG A 118 -9.26 11.03 34.55
N LEU A 119 -8.87 10.68 33.32
CA LEU A 119 -7.66 9.95 32.96
C LEU A 119 -6.53 10.86 32.48
N ALA A 120 -6.74 12.17 32.40
CA ALA A 120 -5.74 13.11 31.93
C ALA A 120 -4.44 13.09 32.75
N ALA A 121 -4.55 12.87 34.08
CA ALA A 121 -3.38 12.69 34.94
C ALA A 121 -2.59 11.40 34.60
N VAL A 122 -3.29 10.31 34.27
CA VAL A 122 -2.68 9.04 33.84
C VAL A 122 -1.93 9.25 32.52
N VAL A 123 -2.58 9.87 31.54
CA VAL A 123 -1.93 10.22 30.24
C VAL A 123 -0.66 11.01 30.47
N ASN A 124 -0.71 12.09 31.26
CA ASN A 124 0.47 12.90 31.56
C ASN A 124 1.57 12.08 32.27
N GLY A 125 1.19 11.28 33.25
CA GLY A 125 2.11 10.45 34.02
C GLY A 125 2.87 9.45 33.16
N MET A 126 2.16 8.73 32.27
CA MET A 126 2.75 7.73 31.39
C MET A 126 3.68 8.36 30.34
N LEU A 127 3.25 9.45 29.68
CA LEU A 127 4.09 10.12 28.70
C LEU A 127 5.33 10.74 29.31
N ARG A 128 5.24 11.32 30.52
CA ARG A 128 6.41 11.81 31.25
C ARG A 128 7.32 10.69 31.76
N ALA A 129 6.76 9.53 32.13
CA ALA A 129 7.54 8.36 32.49
C ALA A 129 8.34 7.83 31.30
N PHE A 130 7.73 7.83 30.10
CA PHE A 130 8.43 7.51 28.87
C PHE A 130 9.61 8.44 28.60
N LEU A 131 9.40 9.77 28.71
CA LEU A 131 10.46 10.75 28.48
C LEU A 131 11.64 10.56 29.45
N ARG A 132 11.37 10.32 30.74
CA ARG A 132 12.44 10.04 31.73
C ARG A 132 13.27 8.81 31.37
N ARG A 133 12.63 7.74 30.87
CA ARG A 133 13.36 6.55 30.41
C ARG A 133 14.20 6.85 29.16
N GLN A 134 13.64 7.61 28.23
CA GLN A 134 14.35 8.03 27.03
C GLN A 134 15.58 8.91 27.37
N GLU A 135 15.44 9.86 28.30
CA GLU A 135 16.53 10.69 28.80
C GLU A 135 17.60 9.86 29.54
N ALA A 136 17.20 8.78 30.21
CA ALA A 136 18.12 7.84 30.86
C ALA A 136 18.77 6.85 29.87
N GLY A 137 18.43 6.89 28.56
CA GLY A 137 18.96 5.97 27.57
C GLY A 137 18.40 4.53 27.69
N GLU A 138 17.28 4.36 28.42
CA GLU A 138 16.68 3.04 28.64
C GLU A 138 15.99 2.56 27.36
N ALA A 139 16.48 1.43 26.79
CA ALA A 139 15.82 0.75 25.67
C ALA A 139 14.62 -0.06 26.15
N LEU A 140 13.66 -0.30 25.24
CA LEU A 140 12.58 -1.24 25.48
C LEU A 140 13.17 -2.65 25.64
N PRO A 141 12.93 -3.36 26.76
CA PRO A 141 13.37 -4.74 26.90
C PRO A 141 12.61 -5.63 25.92
N LEU A 142 13.36 -6.40 25.13
CA LEU A 142 12.80 -7.35 24.19
C LEU A 142 12.87 -8.78 24.75
N PRO A 143 11.89 -9.65 24.40
CA PRO A 143 11.95 -11.06 24.78
C PRO A 143 13.16 -11.75 24.14
N GLY A 144 13.60 -12.87 24.74
CA GLY A 144 14.67 -13.70 24.17
C GLY A 144 14.26 -14.50 22.93
N ASP A 145 12.95 -14.69 22.71
CA ASP A 145 12.42 -15.34 21.51
C ASP A 145 12.58 -14.44 20.28
N PRO A 146 13.25 -14.91 19.20
CA PRO A 146 13.50 -14.09 18.01
C PRO A 146 12.22 -13.60 17.31
N VAL A 147 11.17 -14.41 17.29
CA VAL A 147 9.88 -14.05 16.67
C VAL A 147 9.24 -12.89 17.44
N ALA A 148 9.10 -13.04 18.74
CA ALA A 148 8.50 -12.02 19.60
C ALA A 148 9.36 -10.73 19.60
N ALA A 149 10.69 -10.86 19.60
CA ALA A 149 11.60 -9.72 19.54
C ALA A 149 11.46 -8.93 18.22
N LEU A 150 11.42 -9.62 17.08
CA LEU A 150 11.19 -8.98 15.77
C LEU A 150 9.80 -8.33 15.70
N ALA A 151 8.78 -9.07 16.14
CA ALA A 151 7.40 -8.62 16.14
C ALA A 151 7.18 -7.35 16.97
N ILE A 152 7.81 -7.23 18.13
CA ILE A 152 7.73 -6.03 18.97
C ILE A 152 8.55 -4.90 18.35
N ARG A 153 9.83 -5.14 18.04
CA ARG A 153 10.75 -4.12 17.55
C ARG A 153 10.26 -3.47 16.25
N GLN A 154 9.72 -4.28 15.34
CA GLN A 154 9.25 -3.83 14.03
C GLN A 154 7.71 -3.74 13.91
N SER A 155 7.01 -3.90 15.04
CA SER A 155 5.55 -3.76 15.09
C SER A 155 4.82 -4.62 14.07
N LEU A 156 5.04 -5.95 14.13
CA LEU A 156 4.40 -6.96 13.29
C LEU A 156 3.50 -7.89 14.13
N PRO A 157 2.49 -8.52 13.53
CA PRO A 157 1.84 -9.70 14.15
C PRO A 157 2.85 -10.85 14.31
N ASP A 158 2.68 -11.70 15.32
CA ASP A 158 3.59 -12.83 15.58
C ASP A 158 3.68 -13.78 14.38
N TRP A 159 2.55 -14.09 13.76
CA TRP A 159 2.52 -14.99 12.61
C TRP A 159 3.36 -14.46 11.45
N LEU A 160 3.32 -13.15 11.19
CA LEU A 160 4.09 -12.55 10.09
C LEU A 160 5.58 -12.50 10.42
N ALA A 161 5.94 -12.19 11.68
CA ALA A 161 7.32 -12.23 12.12
C ALA A 161 7.91 -13.66 12.03
N ALA A 162 7.11 -14.68 12.43
CA ALA A 162 7.49 -16.08 12.29
C ALA A 162 7.67 -16.49 10.82
N ALA A 163 6.72 -16.14 9.96
CA ALA A 163 6.76 -16.42 8.54
C ALA A 163 8.00 -15.77 7.87
N LEU A 164 8.26 -14.50 8.16
CA LEU A 164 9.43 -13.80 7.61
C LEU A 164 10.76 -14.46 8.01
N LEU A 165 10.90 -14.88 9.28
CA LEU A 165 12.09 -15.58 9.74
C LEU A 165 12.21 -17.00 9.16
N GLN A 166 11.13 -17.58 8.66
CA GLN A 166 11.13 -18.83 7.93
C GLN A 166 11.51 -18.66 6.45
N TRP A 167 11.03 -17.57 5.81
CA TRP A 167 11.25 -17.32 4.38
C TRP A 167 12.56 -16.62 4.07
N GLN A 168 13.16 -15.94 5.03
CA GLN A 168 14.30 -15.04 4.85
C GLN A 168 15.33 -15.20 5.96
N THR A 169 16.56 -14.72 5.71
CA THR A 169 17.51 -14.55 6.81
C THR A 169 17.00 -13.50 7.82
N PRO A 170 17.49 -13.54 9.08
CA PRO A 170 17.10 -12.54 10.08
C PRO A 170 17.31 -11.10 9.61
N GLU A 171 18.40 -10.82 8.88
CA GLU A 171 18.74 -9.49 8.35
C GLU A 171 17.76 -9.06 7.26
N GLN A 172 17.35 -9.97 6.39
CA GLN A 172 16.36 -9.71 5.34
C GLN A 172 14.97 -9.52 5.92
N ALA A 173 14.58 -10.32 6.91
CA ALA A 173 13.32 -10.17 7.64
C ALA A 173 13.24 -8.79 8.34
N GLU A 174 14.34 -8.36 8.96
CA GLU A 174 14.47 -7.04 9.58
C GLU A 174 14.39 -5.91 8.54
N ALA A 175 15.03 -6.05 7.38
CA ALA A 175 15.00 -5.08 6.29
C ALA A 175 13.58 -4.93 5.71
N PHE A 176 12.88 -6.04 5.45
CA PHE A 176 11.48 -6.06 5.06
C PHE A 176 10.60 -5.29 6.06
N ALA A 177 10.70 -5.66 7.32
CA ALA A 177 9.86 -5.09 8.37
C ALA A 177 10.12 -3.58 8.54
N ARG A 178 11.35 -3.14 8.40
CA ARG A 178 11.75 -1.73 8.41
C ARG A 178 11.17 -0.98 7.21
N ALA A 179 11.24 -1.54 6.02
CA ALA A 179 10.63 -0.97 4.81
C ALA A 179 9.13 -0.80 4.97
N CYS A 180 8.43 -1.80 5.56
CA CYS A 180 7.00 -1.71 5.87
C CYS A 180 6.65 -0.61 6.90
N ASN A 181 7.61 -0.16 7.71
CA ASN A 181 7.43 0.91 8.69
C ASN A 181 7.82 2.30 8.16
N THR A 182 8.46 2.37 7.00
CA THR A 182 8.81 3.62 6.34
C THR A 182 7.59 4.14 5.55
N PRO A 183 7.28 5.45 5.60
CA PRO A 183 6.26 6.03 4.74
C PRO A 183 6.57 5.73 3.26
N PRO A 184 5.57 5.28 2.47
CA PRO A 184 5.80 4.90 1.09
C PRO A 184 6.21 6.11 0.24
N ALA A 185 7.08 5.88 -0.72
CA ALA A 185 7.41 6.88 -1.72
C ALA A 185 6.18 7.22 -2.58
N LEU A 186 6.13 8.44 -3.07
CA LEU A 186 5.11 8.89 -4.00
C LEU A 186 5.69 8.87 -5.41
N ASP A 187 5.40 7.81 -6.14
CA ASP A 187 5.90 7.60 -7.48
C ASP A 187 4.83 7.94 -8.52
N LEU A 188 5.30 8.53 -9.61
CA LEU A 188 4.52 8.88 -10.78
C LEU A 188 5.01 8.04 -11.97
N ARG A 189 4.09 7.65 -12.84
CA ARG A 189 4.41 7.19 -14.19
C ARG A 189 3.98 8.26 -15.17
N VAL A 190 4.91 8.73 -16.00
CA VAL A 190 4.66 9.67 -17.08
C VAL A 190 3.98 8.93 -18.23
N ASN A 191 2.92 9.53 -18.78
CA ASN A 191 2.25 9.05 -19.98
C ASN A 191 3.06 9.49 -21.21
N GLY A 192 3.86 8.57 -21.75
CA GLY A 192 4.76 8.84 -22.87
C GLY A 192 4.07 9.23 -24.18
N LEU A 193 2.74 9.05 -24.27
CA LEU A 193 1.95 9.52 -25.41
C LEU A 193 1.61 11.02 -25.34
N ARG A 194 1.82 11.66 -24.17
CA ARG A 194 1.42 13.05 -23.93
C ARG A 194 2.55 13.94 -23.43
N ALA A 195 3.53 13.40 -22.73
CA ALA A 195 4.62 14.19 -22.16
C ALA A 195 5.90 13.37 -22.04
N THR A 196 7.04 14.06 -21.90
CA THR A 196 8.30 13.42 -21.49
C THR A 196 8.54 13.59 -20.00
N PRO A 197 9.34 12.73 -19.38
CA PRO A 197 9.70 12.87 -17.96
C PRO A 197 10.32 14.24 -17.63
N GLU A 198 11.16 14.77 -18.50
CA GLU A 198 11.83 16.06 -18.33
C GLU A 198 10.81 17.22 -18.35
N ALA A 199 9.81 17.15 -19.24
CA ALA A 199 8.74 18.16 -19.31
C ALA A 199 7.88 18.15 -18.03
N VAL A 200 7.54 16.95 -17.53
CA VAL A 200 6.79 16.80 -16.28
C VAL A 200 7.63 17.30 -15.08
N GLN A 201 8.91 16.95 -15.01
CA GLN A 201 9.81 17.45 -13.96
C GLN A 201 9.89 18.97 -13.94
N ALA A 202 10.08 19.59 -15.13
CA ALA A 202 10.15 21.05 -15.26
C ALA A 202 8.85 21.73 -14.80
N ALA A 203 7.69 21.17 -15.18
CA ALA A 203 6.38 21.68 -14.78
C ALA A 203 6.16 21.57 -13.26
N LEU A 204 6.50 20.43 -12.67
CA LEU A 204 6.43 20.22 -11.23
C LEU A 204 7.38 21.14 -10.46
N ALA A 205 8.62 21.32 -10.94
CA ALA A 205 9.61 22.22 -10.33
C ALA A 205 9.12 23.67 -10.35
N ALA A 206 8.49 24.12 -11.44
CA ALA A 206 7.87 25.45 -11.52
C ALA A 206 6.74 25.66 -10.50
N ALA A 207 6.07 24.58 -10.10
CA ALA A 207 5.07 24.57 -9.03
C ALA A 207 5.66 24.32 -7.61
N GLY A 208 7.00 24.30 -7.49
CA GLY A 208 7.69 24.11 -6.21
C GLY A 208 7.75 22.66 -5.72
N VAL A 209 7.50 21.68 -6.60
CA VAL A 209 7.53 20.25 -6.29
C VAL A 209 8.75 19.61 -6.94
N VAL A 210 9.61 18.99 -6.14
CA VAL A 210 10.80 18.28 -6.62
C VAL A 210 10.41 16.86 -7.02
N ALA A 211 10.70 16.49 -8.27
CA ALA A 211 10.56 15.13 -8.78
C ALA A 211 11.89 14.65 -9.36
N GLU A 212 12.26 13.40 -9.06
CA GLU A 212 13.51 12.78 -9.52
C GLU A 212 13.21 11.55 -10.37
N PRO A 213 14.01 11.25 -11.41
CA PRO A 213 13.87 10.03 -12.19
C PRO A 213 14.05 8.79 -11.31
N LEU A 214 13.32 7.72 -11.66
CA LEU A 214 13.49 6.41 -11.07
C LEU A 214 14.48 5.58 -11.89
N GLU A 215 15.49 5.02 -11.22
CA GLU A 215 16.46 4.16 -11.89
C GLU A 215 15.78 2.91 -12.50
N GLY A 216 16.13 2.59 -13.75
CA GLY A 216 15.56 1.45 -14.48
C GLY A 216 14.11 1.61 -14.94
N LEU A 217 13.46 2.75 -14.68
CA LEU A 217 12.08 3.04 -15.06
C LEU A 217 12.04 4.35 -15.86
N PRO A 218 12.22 4.31 -17.20
CA PRO A 218 12.42 5.52 -18.01
C PRO A 218 11.24 6.50 -17.96
N MET A 219 10.02 6.05 -17.66
CA MET A 219 8.84 6.90 -17.50
C MET A 219 8.51 7.14 -16.02
N GLY A 220 9.34 6.68 -15.09
CA GLY A 220 9.14 6.77 -13.65
C GLY A 220 9.75 8.02 -13.05
N LEU A 221 8.98 8.71 -12.22
CA LEU A 221 9.45 9.82 -11.37
C LEU A 221 9.06 9.55 -9.92
N THR A 222 9.88 10.00 -8.98
CA THR A 222 9.53 9.99 -7.54
C THR A 222 9.47 11.41 -7.01
N ILE A 223 8.40 11.74 -6.28
CA ILE A 223 8.25 13.05 -5.66
C ILE A 223 9.01 13.08 -4.34
N LYS A 224 9.83 14.09 -4.15
CA LYS A 224 10.56 14.36 -2.91
C LYS A 224 9.87 15.43 -2.07
N GLY A 225 9.75 15.19 -0.79
CA GLY A 225 9.18 16.17 0.13
C GLY A 225 7.64 16.26 0.05
N ARG A 226 7.12 17.50 0.09
CA ARG A 226 5.68 17.75 0.12
C ARG A 226 5.16 18.09 -1.27
N SER A 227 4.06 17.49 -1.67
CA SER A 227 3.41 17.73 -2.96
C SER A 227 2.06 18.46 -2.86
N GLY A 228 1.45 18.50 -1.68
CA GLY A 228 0.07 18.97 -1.56
C GLY A 228 -0.95 18.00 -2.16
N ASP A 229 -2.07 18.52 -2.67
CA ASP A 229 -3.07 17.71 -3.39
C ASP A 229 -2.59 17.53 -4.84
N LEU A 230 -2.29 16.29 -5.19
CA LEU A 230 -1.76 15.91 -6.49
C LEU A 230 -2.65 16.33 -7.67
N ARG A 231 -3.95 16.40 -7.45
CA ARG A 231 -4.93 16.79 -8.47
C ARG A 231 -4.77 18.24 -8.95
N HIS A 232 -4.10 19.07 -8.15
CA HIS A 232 -3.82 20.47 -8.48
C HIS A 232 -2.41 20.69 -9.05
N LEU A 233 -1.63 19.61 -9.21
CA LEU A 233 -0.30 19.72 -9.79
C LEU A 233 -0.37 19.76 -11.32
N PRO A 234 0.57 20.50 -11.95
CA PRO A 234 0.64 20.58 -13.43
C PRO A 234 0.73 19.20 -14.08
N GLY A 235 -0.02 19.02 -15.16
CA GLY A 235 -0.04 17.79 -15.94
C GLY A 235 -0.99 16.71 -15.42
N TYR A 236 -1.64 16.89 -14.26
CA TYR A 236 -2.60 15.91 -13.76
C TYR A 236 -3.86 15.85 -14.62
N ASP A 237 -4.55 16.96 -14.78
CA ASP A 237 -5.79 17.03 -15.57
C ASP A 237 -5.53 16.84 -17.07
N GLU A 238 -4.35 17.26 -17.56
CA GLU A 238 -3.89 17.05 -18.93
C GLU A 238 -3.52 15.59 -19.23
N GLY A 239 -3.48 14.74 -18.21
CA GLY A 239 -3.15 13.32 -18.35
C GLY A 239 -1.68 13.06 -18.71
N HIS A 240 -0.76 13.95 -18.30
CA HIS A 240 0.67 13.79 -18.55
C HIS A 240 1.29 12.72 -17.67
N TRP A 241 0.65 12.38 -16.55
CA TRP A 241 1.14 11.39 -15.62
C TRP A 241 0.01 10.80 -14.73
N CYS A 242 0.30 9.69 -14.12
CA CYS A 242 -0.53 9.10 -13.08
C CYS A 242 0.32 8.64 -11.89
N VAL A 243 -0.33 8.44 -10.73
CA VAL A 243 0.32 7.84 -9.56
C VAL A 243 0.38 6.34 -9.75
N GLN A 244 1.58 5.78 -9.70
CA GLN A 244 1.80 4.34 -9.71
C GLN A 244 3.11 4.00 -8.99
N ASP A 245 3.04 3.06 -8.06
CA ASP A 245 4.24 2.56 -7.37
C ASP A 245 5.27 2.02 -8.36
N ARG A 246 6.56 2.25 -8.08
CA ARG A 246 7.68 1.85 -8.96
C ARG A 246 7.71 0.36 -9.24
N SER A 247 7.39 -0.48 -8.26
CA SER A 247 7.33 -1.93 -8.46
C SER A 247 6.17 -2.31 -9.37
N ALA A 248 5.01 -1.67 -9.23
CA ALA A 248 3.87 -1.88 -10.12
C ALA A 248 4.14 -1.41 -11.56
N GLN A 249 5.06 -0.45 -11.76
CA GLN A 249 5.48 0.01 -13.10
C GLN A 249 6.26 -1.06 -13.87
N THR A 250 6.86 -2.06 -13.21
CA THR A 250 7.60 -3.14 -13.89
C THR A 250 6.70 -4.19 -14.54
N ILE A 251 5.41 -4.24 -14.18
CA ILE A 251 4.51 -5.35 -14.54
C ILE A 251 4.05 -5.30 -16.00
N ALA A 252 3.56 -4.16 -16.48
CA ALA A 252 3.10 -4.04 -17.86
C ALA A 252 4.23 -4.22 -18.90
N PRO A 253 5.46 -3.68 -18.69
CA PRO A 253 6.60 -3.99 -19.55
C PRO A 253 6.96 -5.47 -19.61
N LEU A 254 6.79 -6.23 -18.52
CA LEU A 254 7.03 -7.68 -18.53
C LEU A 254 6.08 -8.42 -19.48
N LEU A 255 4.83 -7.97 -19.63
CA LEU A 255 3.89 -8.52 -20.61
C LEU A 255 4.30 -8.20 -22.05
N ASP A 256 5.03 -7.08 -22.28
CA ASP A 256 5.53 -6.63 -23.56
C ASP A 256 4.41 -6.50 -24.63
N PRO A 257 3.33 -5.74 -24.35
CA PRO A 257 2.20 -5.61 -25.26
C PRO A 257 2.62 -4.85 -26.53
N LYS A 258 2.07 -5.26 -27.69
CA LYS A 258 2.39 -4.66 -28.99
C LYS A 258 1.21 -3.86 -29.54
N PRO A 259 1.46 -2.80 -30.31
CA PRO A 259 0.41 -2.08 -31.04
C PRO A 259 -0.46 -3.03 -31.86
N GLY A 260 -1.78 -2.87 -31.79
CA GLY A 260 -2.75 -3.69 -32.51
C GLY A 260 -3.17 -4.99 -31.83
N GLU A 261 -2.54 -5.38 -30.74
CA GLU A 261 -2.91 -6.57 -29.97
C GLU A 261 -4.22 -6.39 -29.19
N ARG A 262 -4.81 -7.53 -28.85
CA ARG A 262 -5.93 -7.62 -27.94
C ARG A 262 -5.45 -8.18 -26.60
N VAL A 263 -5.49 -7.37 -25.57
CA VAL A 263 -4.97 -7.68 -24.21
C VAL A 263 -6.12 -7.72 -23.21
N LEU A 264 -6.13 -8.72 -22.34
CA LEU A 264 -7.04 -8.77 -21.17
C LEU A 264 -6.27 -8.41 -19.89
N ASP A 265 -6.78 -7.44 -19.15
CA ASP A 265 -6.42 -7.17 -17.76
C ASP A 265 -7.53 -7.70 -16.85
N ALA A 266 -7.32 -8.86 -16.25
CA ALA A 266 -8.37 -9.66 -15.63
C ALA A 266 -8.83 -9.19 -14.24
N CYS A 267 -8.04 -8.35 -13.56
CA CYS A 267 -8.35 -7.77 -12.24
C CYS A 267 -7.96 -6.29 -12.23
N ALA A 268 -8.51 -5.54 -13.20
CA ALA A 268 -7.97 -4.28 -13.69
C ALA A 268 -7.98 -3.10 -12.71
N ALA A 269 -8.98 -3.05 -11.81
CA ALA A 269 -9.17 -1.84 -11.01
C ALA A 269 -8.09 -1.63 -9.93
N PRO A 270 -7.57 -0.41 -9.79
CA PRO A 270 -8.11 0.88 -10.26
C PRO A 270 -7.64 1.37 -11.64
N GLY A 271 -6.94 0.56 -12.45
CA GLY A 271 -6.60 0.87 -13.84
C GLY A 271 -5.17 1.33 -14.09
N GLY A 272 -4.30 1.28 -13.09
CA GLY A 272 -2.89 1.67 -13.25
C GLY A 272 -2.13 0.79 -14.23
N LYS A 273 -2.38 -0.53 -14.22
CA LYS A 273 -1.77 -1.48 -15.14
C LYS A 273 -2.44 -1.44 -16.52
N SER A 274 -3.78 -1.37 -16.58
CA SER A 274 -4.52 -1.21 -17.85
C SER A 274 -4.06 0.02 -18.64
N SER A 275 -3.91 1.17 -17.96
CA SER A 275 -3.40 2.39 -18.61
C SER A 275 -1.96 2.26 -19.08
N HIS A 276 -1.10 1.56 -18.31
CA HIS A 276 0.28 1.32 -18.72
C HIS A 276 0.36 0.39 -19.93
N LEU A 277 -0.48 -0.64 -20.00
CA LEU A 277 -0.60 -1.50 -21.19
C LEU A 277 -0.99 -0.68 -22.41
N ALA A 278 -2.04 0.16 -22.33
CA ALA A 278 -2.48 1.01 -23.42
C ALA A 278 -1.41 2.00 -23.88
N GLU A 279 -0.67 2.61 -22.95
CA GLU A 279 0.46 3.50 -23.26
C GLU A 279 1.57 2.76 -24.04
N LEU A 280 1.94 1.55 -23.59
CA LEU A 280 2.95 0.73 -24.27
C LEU A 280 2.50 0.25 -25.66
N MET A 281 1.19 0.07 -25.86
CA MET A 281 0.59 -0.24 -27.16
C MET A 281 0.46 0.98 -28.08
N GLY A 282 0.86 2.17 -27.64
CA GLY A 282 0.66 3.39 -28.41
C GLY A 282 -0.82 3.75 -28.60
N ASP A 283 -1.69 3.33 -27.67
CA ASP A 283 -3.15 3.43 -27.73
C ASP A 283 -3.77 2.77 -28.98
N GLN A 284 -3.11 1.70 -29.49
CA GLN A 284 -3.55 0.94 -30.68
C GLN A 284 -3.87 -0.51 -30.30
N GLY A 285 -5.03 -1.03 -30.76
CA GLY A 285 -5.52 -2.35 -30.39
C GLY A 285 -6.66 -2.28 -29.37
N GLN A 286 -6.71 -3.22 -28.44
CA GLN A 286 -7.76 -3.27 -27.39
C GLN A 286 -7.19 -3.77 -26.08
N VAL A 287 -7.44 -3.05 -25.00
CA VAL A 287 -7.25 -3.51 -23.62
C VAL A 287 -8.62 -3.71 -22.99
N LEU A 288 -9.02 -4.97 -22.79
CA LEU A 288 -10.25 -5.31 -22.04
C LEU A 288 -9.92 -5.32 -20.55
N ALA A 289 -10.37 -4.30 -19.82
CA ALA A 289 -10.18 -4.13 -18.39
C ALA A 289 -11.37 -4.72 -17.64
N LEU A 290 -11.21 -5.91 -17.07
CA LEU A 290 -12.25 -6.63 -16.33
C LEU A 290 -12.06 -6.45 -14.81
N ASP A 291 -13.13 -6.19 -14.08
CA ASP A 291 -13.15 -6.24 -12.62
C ASP A 291 -14.57 -6.54 -12.12
N ARG A 292 -14.67 -7.27 -11.01
CA ARG A 292 -15.96 -7.58 -10.37
C ARG A 292 -16.56 -6.42 -9.58
N GLY A 293 -15.82 -5.34 -9.39
CA GLY A 293 -16.23 -4.16 -8.66
C GLY A 293 -16.65 -3.01 -9.57
N GLU A 294 -17.94 -2.85 -9.87
CA GLU A 294 -18.44 -1.80 -10.75
C GLU A 294 -17.98 -0.38 -10.33
N ALA A 295 -18.03 -0.07 -9.02
CA ALA A 295 -17.55 1.22 -8.51
C ALA A 295 -16.04 1.42 -8.71
N ARG A 296 -15.26 0.33 -8.72
CA ARG A 296 -13.84 0.34 -9.00
C ARG A 296 -13.58 0.55 -10.49
N LEU A 297 -14.35 -0.11 -11.37
CA LEU A 297 -14.28 0.08 -12.83
C LEU A 297 -14.57 1.51 -13.26
N ARG A 298 -15.47 2.22 -12.58
CA ARG A 298 -15.68 3.65 -12.84
C ARG A 298 -14.41 4.49 -12.64
N ARG A 299 -13.47 4.04 -11.79
CA ARG A 299 -12.15 4.69 -11.64
C ARG A 299 -11.26 4.39 -12.85
N VAL A 300 -11.29 3.16 -13.36
CA VAL A 300 -10.56 2.79 -14.60
C VAL A 300 -11.02 3.68 -15.74
N ALA A 301 -12.32 3.76 -16.00
CA ALA A 301 -12.90 4.58 -17.08
C ALA A 301 -12.53 6.06 -16.96
N ARG A 302 -12.63 6.65 -15.76
CA ARG A 302 -12.24 8.06 -15.52
C ARG A 302 -10.75 8.30 -15.74
N ASN A 303 -9.89 7.37 -15.31
CA ASN A 303 -8.45 7.48 -15.52
C ASN A 303 -8.10 7.34 -17.00
N SER A 304 -8.70 6.38 -17.71
CA SER A 304 -8.50 6.23 -19.17
C SER A 304 -8.87 7.51 -19.91
N GLN A 305 -10.03 8.09 -19.60
CA GLN A 305 -10.48 9.35 -20.19
C GLN A 305 -9.50 10.50 -19.90
N ARG A 306 -9.08 10.67 -18.63
CA ARG A 306 -8.12 11.71 -18.22
C ARG A 306 -6.77 11.55 -18.92
N LEU A 307 -6.27 10.31 -19.02
CA LEU A 307 -5.01 10.00 -19.69
C LEU A 307 -5.13 10.02 -21.22
N GLY A 308 -6.36 10.08 -21.77
CA GLY A 308 -6.64 10.10 -23.20
C GLY A 308 -6.35 8.79 -23.91
N LEU A 309 -6.64 7.69 -23.24
CA LEU A 309 -6.43 6.32 -23.71
C LEU A 309 -7.75 5.75 -24.21
N GLY A 310 -7.90 5.64 -25.54
CA GLY A 310 -9.13 5.23 -26.21
C GLY A 310 -9.26 3.71 -26.39
N CYS A 311 -8.16 2.97 -26.35
CA CYS A 311 -8.15 1.53 -26.59
C CYS A 311 -8.58 0.71 -25.36
N ILE A 312 -8.87 1.33 -24.19
CA ILE A 312 -9.31 0.64 -22.97
C ILE A 312 -10.82 0.53 -22.94
N GLU A 313 -11.31 -0.70 -22.92
CA GLU A 313 -12.71 -1.04 -22.74
C GLU A 313 -12.90 -1.66 -21.36
N THR A 314 -13.88 -1.16 -20.58
CA THR A 314 -14.17 -1.72 -19.24
C THR A 314 -15.31 -2.70 -19.29
N ARG A 315 -15.13 -3.86 -18.63
CA ARG A 315 -16.15 -4.89 -18.49
C ARG A 315 -16.35 -5.25 -17.02
N HIS A 316 -17.59 -5.20 -16.55
CA HIS A 316 -17.95 -5.70 -15.23
C HIS A 316 -18.20 -7.21 -15.32
N GLY A 317 -17.60 -7.99 -14.42
CA GLY A 317 -17.78 -9.43 -14.36
C GLY A 317 -16.76 -10.12 -13.46
N ASP A 318 -16.99 -11.40 -13.21
CA ASP A 318 -16.03 -12.26 -12.50
C ASP A 318 -15.07 -12.88 -13.52
N ALA A 319 -13.77 -12.71 -13.29
CA ALA A 319 -12.74 -13.25 -14.17
C ALA A 319 -12.76 -14.79 -14.22
N VAL A 320 -13.16 -15.45 -13.14
CA VAL A 320 -13.30 -16.91 -13.08
C VAL A 320 -14.40 -17.42 -14.02
N GLU A 321 -15.45 -16.63 -14.21
CA GLU A 321 -16.60 -17.01 -15.04
C GLU A 321 -16.52 -16.47 -16.48
N LEU A 322 -15.55 -15.63 -16.80
CA LEU A 322 -15.47 -14.93 -18.09
C LEU A 322 -15.51 -15.87 -19.30
N ALA A 323 -14.76 -16.97 -19.25
CA ALA A 323 -14.70 -17.93 -20.36
C ALA A 323 -16.02 -18.68 -20.58
N SER A 324 -16.81 -18.90 -19.52
CA SER A 324 -18.12 -19.54 -19.58
C SER A 324 -19.23 -18.57 -19.98
N GLU A 325 -19.17 -17.32 -19.48
CA GLU A 325 -20.16 -16.28 -19.79
C GLU A 325 -19.99 -15.66 -21.18
N ALA A 326 -18.76 -15.71 -21.74
CA ALA A 326 -18.42 -15.12 -23.03
C ALA A 326 -17.56 -16.06 -23.87
N PRO A 327 -18.13 -17.19 -24.34
CA PRO A 327 -17.39 -18.19 -25.13
C PRO A 327 -16.82 -17.64 -26.44
N GLU A 328 -17.34 -16.54 -26.95
CA GLU A 328 -16.80 -15.83 -28.11
C GLU A 328 -15.40 -15.22 -27.85
N LEU A 329 -14.99 -15.14 -26.60
CA LEU A 329 -13.66 -14.66 -26.22
C LEU A 329 -12.59 -15.77 -26.18
N LEU A 330 -12.97 -17.03 -26.34
CA LEU A 330 -12.02 -18.14 -26.34
C LEU A 330 -11.00 -17.99 -27.45
N GLY A 331 -9.71 -18.05 -27.11
CA GLY A 331 -8.59 -17.89 -28.05
C GLY A 331 -8.51 -16.53 -28.71
N GLN A 332 -9.04 -15.45 -28.12
CA GLN A 332 -9.08 -14.13 -28.74
C GLN A 332 -7.98 -13.18 -28.27
N PHE A 333 -7.31 -13.45 -27.15
CA PHE A 333 -6.33 -12.52 -26.61
C PHE A 333 -4.90 -12.93 -26.97
N ASP A 334 -4.12 -11.93 -27.41
CA ASP A 334 -2.68 -12.07 -27.66
C ASP A 334 -1.90 -12.12 -26.34
N ALA A 335 -2.38 -11.41 -25.33
CA ALA A 335 -1.76 -11.35 -24.02
C ALA A 335 -2.80 -11.24 -22.89
N LEU A 336 -2.48 -11.86 -21.74
CA LEU A 336 -3.26 -11.78 -20.51
C LEU A 336 -2.42 -11.18 -19.38
N LEU A 337 -2.98 -10.25 -18.65
CA LEU A 337 -2.47 -9.80 -17.36
C LEU A 337 -3.41 -10.27 -16.26
N ILE A 338 -2.90 -11.03 -15.31
CA ILE A 338 -3.59 -11.46 -14.09
C ILE A 338 -2.89 -10.80 -12.90
N ASP A 339 -3.28 -9.56 -12.56
CA ASP A 339 -2.88 -8.90 -11.32
C ASP A 339 -3.80 -9.40 -10.20
N ALA A 340 -3.46 -10.59 -9.68
CA ALA A 340 -4.39 -11.40 -8.91
C ALA A 340 -4.72 -10.78 -7.52
N PRO A 341 -5.97 -10.92 -7.05
CA PRO A 341 -6.29 -10.68 -5.66
C PRO A 341 -5.37 -11.51 -4.75
N CYS A 342 -4.71 -10.88 -3.78
CA CYS A 342 -3.72 -11.51 -2.94
C CYS A 342 -3.74 -10.93 -1.51
N SER A 343 -2.94 -11.49 -0.61
CA SER A 343 -2.83 -11.02 0.77
C SER A 343 -2.29 -9.59 0.90
N GLY A 344 -1.59 -9.07 -0.11
CA GLY A 344 -1.07 -7.70 -0.13
C GLY A 344 0.09 -7.46 0.83
N LEU A 345 0.79 -8.50 1.29
CA LEU A 345 1.92 -8.38 2.23
C LEU A 345 3.06 -7.50 1.71
N GLY A 346 3.17 -7.30 0.41
CA GLY A 346 4.14 -6.39 -0.19
C GLY A 346 3.81 -4.91 -0.01
N THR A 347 2.56 -4.55 0.35
CA THR A 347 2.06 -3.18 0.37
C THR A 347 1.84 -2.61 1.78
N LEU A 348 2.40 -3.24 2.82
CA LEU A 348 2.17 -2.89 4.23
C LEU A 348 2.67 -1.49 4.61
N ALA A 349 3.62 -0.91 3.86
CA ALA A 349 4.03 0.47 4.02
C ALA A 349 2.89 1.44 3.67
N ARG A 350 2.14 1.12 2.62
CA ARG A 350 1.03 1.91 2.06
C ARG A 350 -0.27 1.67 2.82
N HIS A 351 -0.60 0.40 3.06
CA HIS A 351 -1.79 -0.06 3.77
C HIS A 351 -1.42 -0.50 5.19
N ALA A 352 -1.12 0.46 6.05
CA ALA A 352 -0.54 0.22 7.38
C ALA A 352 -1.41 -0.69 8.28
N ASP A 353 -2.75 -0.61 8.15
CA ASP A 353 -3.70 -1.42 8.92
C ASP A 353 -3.82 -2.86 8.40
N ALA A 354 -3.40 -3.13 7.16
CA ALA A 354 -3.49 -4.47 6.56
C ALA A 354 -2.78 -5.52 7.41
N ARG A 355 -1.59 -5.22 7.97
CA ARG A 355 -0.83 -6.13 8.83
C ARG A 355 -1.61 -6.65 10.05
N TRP A 356 -2.60 -5.87 10.52
CA TRP A 356 -3.44 -6.20 11.67
C TRP A 356 -4.77 -6.85 11.30
N ARG A 357 -5.07 -6.94 10.00
CA ARG A 357 -6.34 -7.42 9.45
C ARG A 357 -6.20 -8.72 8.67
N ILE A 358 -5.01 -8.97 8.09
CA ILE A 358 -4.74 -10.19 7.34
C ILE A 358 -4.84 -11.38 8.30
N ASP A 359 -5.77 -12.28 7.96
CA ASP A 359 -5.90 -13.58 8.62
C ASP A 359 -5.05 -14.59 7.83
N PRO A 360 -4.01 -15.18 8.41
CA PRO A 360 -3.21 -16.18 7.72
C PRO A 360 -4.05 -17.38 7.23
N ALA A 361 -5.12 -17.74 7.93
CA ALA A 361 -6.02 -18.81 7.47
C ALA A 361 -6.78 -18.46 6.17
N ALA A 362 -6.93 -17.18 5.84
CA ALA A 362 -7.57 -16.75 4.60
C ALA A 362 -6.65 -16.87 3.37
N ILE A 363 -5.36 -17.06 3.55
CA ILE A 363 -4.37 -17.13 2.45
C ILE A 363 -4.63 -18.36 1.57
N GLU A 364 -4.96 -19.50 2.14
CA GLU A 364 -5.32 -20.71 1.39
C GLU A 364 -6.48 -20.47 0.40
N GLY A 365 -7.48 -19.69 0.83
CA GLY A 365 -8.59 -19.28 -0.05
C GLY A 365 -8.14 -18.36 -1.19
N LEU A 366 -7.15 -17.50 -0.95
CA LEU A 366 -6.56 -16.66 -2.00
C LEU A 366 -5.75 -17.49 -3.00
N VAL A 367 -4.93 -18.42 -2.53
CA VAL A 367 -4.17 -19.36 -3.38
C VAL A 367 -5.12 -20.16 -4.29
N THR A 368 -6.23 -20.67 -3.72
CA THR A 368 -7.26 -21.36 -4.47
C THR A 368 -7.89 -20.48 -5.57
N LEU A 369 -8.23 -19.24 -5.24
CA LEU A 369 -8.78 -18.29 -6.22
C LEU A 369 -7.75 -17.95 -7.31
N GLN A 370 -6.50 -17.72 -6.94
CA GLN A 370 -5.40 -17.42 -7.88
C GLN A 370 -5.18 -18.60 -8.85
N ARG A 371 -5.22 -19.83 -8.35
CA ARG A 371 -5.17 -21.03 -9.18
C ARG A 371 -6.36 -21.09 -10.16
N GLN A 372 -7.57 -20.84 -9.70
CA GLN A 372 -8.75 -20.79 -10.54
C GLN A 372 -8.65 -19.72 -11.62
N LEU A 373 -8.13 -18.51 -11.30
CA LEU A 373 -7.92 -17.46 -12.29
C LEU A 373 -6.98 -17.92 -13.41
N LEU A 374 -5.85 -18.52 -13.06
CA LEU A 374 -4.91 -19.05 -14.05
C LEU A 374 -5.57 -20.10 -14.96
N GLU A 375 -6.28 -21.06 -14.38
CA GLU A 375 -6.93 -22.15 -15.12
C GLU A 375 -8.08 -21.67 -16.01
N ARG A 376 -8.93 -20.79 -15.48
CA ARG A 376 -10.14 -20.33 -16.17
C ARG A 376 -9.87 -19.30 -17.25
N LEU A 377 -8.80 -18.53 -17.13
CA LEU A 377 -8.43 -17.52 -18.12
C LEU A 377 -7.52 -18.06 -19.24
N LEU A 378 -6.78 -19.15 -18.98
CA LEU A 378 -5.89 -19.77 -19.98
C LEU A 378 -6.57 -20.08 -21.33
N PRO A 379 -7.82 -20.59 -21.39
CA PRO A 379 -8.51 -20.83 -22.65
C PRO A 379 -8.76 -19.58 -23.52
N LEU A 380 -8.73 -18.38 -22.92
CA LEU A 380 -8.91 -17.12 -23.64
C LEU A 380 -7.66 -16.72 -24.44
N LEU A 381 -6.50 -17.28 -24.08
CA LEU A 381 -5.21 -16.98 -24.69
C LEU A 381 -5.07 -17.69 -26.04
N LYS A 382 -4.66 -16.96 -27.08
CA LYS A 382 -4.31 -17.50 -28.38
C LYS A 382 -3.18 -18.53 -28.29
N PRO A 383 -3.05 -19.45 -29.27
CA PRO A 383 -1.79 -20.18 -29.47
C PRO A 383 -0.63 -19.18 -29.60
N ALA A 384 0.52 -19.50 -29.05
CA ALA A 384 1.68 -18.59 -28.96
C ALA A 384 1.44 -17.26 -28.21
N GLY A 385 0.32 -17.14 -27.53
CA GLY A 385 0.03 -16.00 -26.65
C GLY A 385 0.85 -16.05 -25.37
N ARG A 386 0.88 -14.93 -24.65
CA ARG A 386 1.64 -14.77 -23.40
C ARG A 386 0.76 -14.29 -22.25
N LEU A 387 1.13 -14.69 -21.06
CA LEU A 387 0.45 -14.38 -19.81
C LEU A 387 1.45 -13.80 -18.82
N VAL A 388 1.09 -12.74 -18.13
CA VAL A 388 1.77 -12.30 -16.90
C VAL A 388 0.85 -12.53 -15.72
N TYR A 389 1.30 -13.34 -14.78
CA TYR A 389 0.75 -13.45 -13.45
C TYR A 389 1.50 -12.54 -12.50
N ALA A 390 0.79 -11.72 -11.74
CA ALA A 390 1.40 -10.79 -10.79
C ALA A 390 0.60 -10.70 -9.49
N THR A 391 1.28 -10.44 -8.39
CA THR A 391 0.70 -10.19 -7.07
C THR A 391 1.47 -9.09 -6.34
N CYS A 392 0.80 -8.33 -5.50
CA CYS A 392 1.45 -7.39 -4.57
C CYS A 392 1.72 -8.04 -3.20
N THR A 393 2.10 -9.32 -3.19
CA THR A 393 2.46 -10.06 -1.97
C THR A 393 3.86 -10.65 -2.06
N VAL A 394 4.40 -11.03 -0.91
CA VAL A 394 5.66 -11.74 -0.78
C VAL A 394 5.48 -13.18 -0.27
N HIS A 395 4.22 -13.65 -0.16
CA HIS A 395 3.90 -14.97 0.33
C HIS A 395 4.27 -16.05 -0.70
N PRO A 396 5.13 -17.03 -0.38
CA PRO A 396 5.60 -18.03 -1.34
C PRO A 396 4.46 -18.85 -1.99
N GLU A 397 3.45 -19.23 -1.19
CA GLU A 397 2.30 -20.02 -1.64
C GLU A 397 1.40 -19.27 -2.64
N GLU A 398 1.37 -17.93 -2.59
CA GLU A 398 0.64 -17.11 -3.55
C GLU A 398 1.47 -16.83 -4.82
N ASN A 399 2.77 -17.13 -4.82
CA ASN A 399 3.74 -16.75 -5.85
C ASN A 399 4.41 -17.97 -6.51
N GLY A 400 5.67 -18.23 -6.19
CA GLY A 400 6.49 -19.26 -6.84
C GLY A 400 5.93 -20.66 -6.68
N GLU A 401 5.48 -21.03 -5.49
CA GLU A 401 4.94 -22.38 -5.21
C GLU A 401 3.64 -22.65 -5.98
N LEU A 402 2.74 -21.66 -6.06
CA LEU A 402 1.55 -21.73 -6.89
C LEU A 402 1.89 -21.98 -8.36
N LEU A 403 2.84 -21.18 -8.89
CA LEU A 403 3.21 -21.28 -10.30
C LEU A 403 3.93 -22.59 -10.63
N GLU A 404 4.78 -23.07 -9.75
CA GLU A 404 5.44 -24.36 -9.94
C GLU A 404 4.43 -25.50 -10.05
N ALA A 405 3.46 -25.53 -9.14
CA ALA A 405 2.34 -26.49 -9.19
C ALA A 405 1.49 -26.33 -10.46
N PHE A 406 1.17 -25.08 -10.84
CA PHE A 406 0.39 -24.80 -12.04
C PHE A 406 1.10 -25.25 -13.33
N LEU A 407 2.36 -24.93 -13.49
CA LEU A 407 3.14 -25.30 -14.69
C LEU A 407 3.36 -26.80 -14.82
N LYS A 408 3.48 -27.52 -13.71
CA LYS A 408 3.57 -28.98 -13.70
C LYS A 408 2.34 -29.64 -14.32
N ASP A 409 1.14 -29.07 -14.09
CA ASP A 409 -0.10 -29.58 -14.63
C ASP A 409 -0.37 -29.10 -16.08
N HIS A 410 0.44 -28.13 -16.58
CA HIS A 410 0.25 -27.51 -17.90
C HIS A 410 1.55 -27.54 -18.72
N PRO A 411 1.99 -28.73 -19.22
CA PRO A 411 3.25 -28.89 -19.93
C PRO A 411 3.36 -28.10 -21.25
N GLN A 412 2.23 -27.60 -21.77
CA GLN A 412 2.16 -26.70 -22.93
C GLN A 412 2.51 -25.24 -22.58
N LEU A 413 2.79 -24.96 -21.33
CA LEU A 413 3.23 -23.64 -20.86
C LEU A 413 4.69 -23.65 -20.46
N ARG A 414 5.37 -22.54 -20.72
CA ARG A 414 6.77 -22.34 -20.33
C ARG A 414 6.94 -21.02 -19.59
N LEU A 415 7.56 -21.08 -18.42
CA LEU A 415 8.02 -19.90 -17.71
C LEU A 415 9.20 -19.27 -18.47
N GLU A 416 9.06 -18.00 -18.88
CA GLU A 416 10.16 -17.26 -19.52
C GLU A 416 10.96 -16.45 -18.53
N GLN A 417 10.27 -15.74 -17.65
CA GLN A 417 10.89 -14.88 -16.67
C GLN A 417 10.02 -14.78 -15.42
N SER A 418 10.64 -14.71 -14.27
CA SER A 418 9.97 -14.36 -13.02
C SER A 418 10.89 -13.56 -12.12
N PHE A 419 10.31 -12.75 -11.24
CA PHE A 419 11.03 -12.04 -10.20
C PHE A 419 10.17 -11.84 -8.96
N GLN A 420 10.82 -11.74 -7.81
CA GLN A 420 10.24 -11.29 -6.55
C GLN A 420 10.93 -10.00 -6.14
N LEU A 421 10.17 -8.92 -6.01
CA LEU A 421 10.63 -7.67 -5.41
C LEU A 421 10.20 -7.65 -3.95
N TRP A 422 11.12 -7.25 -3.09
CA TRP A 422 10.84 -7.02 -1.67
C TRP A 422 10.61 -5.54 -1.42
N PRO A 423 9.77 -5.14 -0.44
CA PRO A 423 9.58 -3.74 -0.10
C PRO A 423 10.90 -3.02 0.15
N GLY A 424 11.08 -1.86 -0.47
CA GLY A 424 12.29 -1.06 -0.36
C GLY A 424 13.47 -1.51 -1.24
N GLN A 425 13.33 -2.55 -2.06
CA GLN A 425 14.43 -3.09 -2.87
C GLN A 425 14.78 -2.21 -4.07
N LEU A 426 13.80 -1.57 -4.70
CA LEU A 426 14.04 -0.70 -5.84
C LEU A 426 14.36 0.72 -5.37
N ASP A 427 15.61 1.16 -5.55
CA ASP A 427 16.08 2.51 -5.24
C ASP A 427 15.59 3.01 -3.84
N GLY A 428 15.71 2.12 -2.84
CA GLY A 428 15.29 2.39 -1.45
C GLY A 428 13.79 2.55 -1.24
N GLY A 429 12.95 2.21 -2.22
CA GLY A 429 11.48 2.33 -2.16
C GLY A 429 10.78 1.19 -2.88
N GLY A 430 9.47 1.40 -3.12
CA GLY A 430 8.60 0.44 -3.82
C GLY A 430 7.96 -0.60 -2.92
N ASP A 431 6.80 -1.04 -3.35
CA ASP A 431 6.05 -2.13 -2.73
C ASP A 431 6.70 -3.49 -3.07
N GLY A 432 6.41 -4.52 -2.29
CA GLY A 432 6.76 -5.89 -2.65
C GLY A 432 5.84 -6.42 -3.75
N PHE A 433 6.44 -7.02 -4.78
CA PHE A 433 5.70 -7.58 -5.91
C PHE A 433 6.32 -8.89 -6.36
N PHE A 434 5.47 -9.79 -6.81
CA PHE A 434 5.88 -10.94 -7.61
C PHE A 434 5.30 -10.81 -9.01
N ALA A 435 6.07 -11.21 -10.03
CA ALA A 435 5.55 -11.35 -11.38
C ALA A 435 6.25 -12.46 -12.14
N ALA A 436 5.49 -13.11 -13.01
CA ALA A 436 5.99 -14.17 -13.87
C ALA A 436 5.35 -14.07 -15.26
N ARG A 437 6.19 -14.10 -16.30
CA ARG A 437 5.78 -14.19 -17.70
C ARG A 437 5.80 -15.66 -18.13
N ILE A 438 4.69 -16.11 -18.65
CA ILE A 438 4.45 -17.47 -19.12
C ILE A 438 4.03 -17.39 -20.57
N VAL A 439 4.53 -18.27 -21.41
CA VAL A 439 4.16 -18.39 -22.82
C VAL A 439 3.54 -19.74 -23.09
N ARG A 440 2.58 -19.74 -24.03
CA ARG A 440 1.98 -20.96 -24.56
C ARG A 440 2.79 -21.43 -25.76
N THR A 441 3.37 -22.63 -25.65
CA THR A 441 4.18 -23.29 -26.71
C THR A 441 3.29 -24.00 -27.73
#